data_00e8dd872a358e9200ef17671679eebf
#
_entry.id   00e8dd872a358e9200ef17671679eebf
#
_cell.length_a   1.000
_cell.length_b   1.000
_cell.length_c   1.000
_cell.angle_alpha   90.00
_cell.angle_beta   90.00
_cell.angle_gamma   90.00
#
_symmetry.space_group_name_H-M   'P 1'
#
loop_
_entity.id
_entity.type
_entity.pdbx_description
1 polymer ?
#
loop_
_entity_poly.entity_id
_entity_poly.type
_entity_poly.pdbx_seq_one_letter_code
_entity_poly.pdbx_strand_id
1 'polypeptide(L)' 'QRSLFGVFTAFLAVICVLCAIPAIKKKRYGLGTVFLMNAFTNLVNTIHAFYGTLF' A
#
# COMPACT_ATOMS: atom_id res chain seq x y z
N GLN A 1 -16.95 3.27 -7.25
CA GLN A 1 -17.10 1.83 -7.28
C GLN A 1 -16.03 1.17 -6.43
N ARG A 2 -16.46 0.30 -5.54
CA ARG A 2 -15.58 -0.26 -4.51
C ARG A 2 -14.48 -1.15 -5.07
N SER A 3 -14.81 -2.00 -6.04
CA SER A 3 -13.80 -2.89 -6.60
C SER A 3 -12.72 -2.13 -7.35
N LEU A 4 -13.10 -1.07 -8.07
CA LEU A 4 -12.13 -0.23 -8.76
C LEU A 4 -11.23 0.49 -7.75
N PHE A 5 -11.81 0.99 -6.67
CA PHE A 5 -11.04 1.63 -5.61
C PHE A 5 -10.08 0.64 -4.95
N GLY A 6 -10.55 -0.58 -4.69
CA GLY A 6 -9.71 -1.63 -4.11
C GLY A 6 -8.52 -1.97 -4.99
N VAL A 7 -8.74 -2.09 -6.30
CA VAL A 7 -7.65 -2.36 -7.25
C VAL A 7 -6.66 -1.20 -7.27
N PHE A 8 -7.17 0.03 -7.25
CA PHE A 8 -6.32 1.21 -7.25
C PHE A 8 -5.44 1.27 -6.01
N THR A 9 -6.01 1.04 -4.83
CA THR A 9 -5.24 1.07 -3.58
C THR A 9 -4.24 -0.08 -3.51
N ALA A 10 -4.60 -1.26 -4.03
CA ALA A 10 -3.67 -2.38 -4.12
C ALA A 10 -2.48 -2.03 -4.99
N PHE A 11 -2.73 -1.37 -6.11
CA PHE A 11 -1.67 -0.94 -7.01
C PHE A 11 -0.74 0.05 -6.32
N LEU A 12 -1.31 1.01 -5.59
CA LEU A 12 -0.52 1.98 -4.83
C LEU A 12 0.31 1.29 -3.75
N ALA A 13 -0.24 0.30 -3.08
CA ALA A 13 0.49 -0.44 -2.06
C ALA A 13 1.72 -1.14 -2.65
N VAL A 14 1.56 -1.77 -3.81
CA VAL A 14 2.67 -2.43 -4.49
C VAL A 14 3.75 -1.42 -4.86
N ILE A 15 3.36 -0.29 -5.42
CA ILE A 15 4.30 0.77 -5.79
C ILE A 15 5.05 1.27 -4.56
N CYS A 16 4.34 1.48 -3.45
CA CYS A 16 4.96 1.94 -2.21
C CYS A 16 5.99 0.93 -1.68
N VAL A 17 5.66 -0.36 -1.73
CA VAL A 17 6.59 -1.40 -1.29
C VAL A 17 7.83 -1.42 -2.19
N LEU A 18 7.62 -1.33 -3.50
CA LEU A 18 8.74 -1.32 -4.45
C LEU A 18 9.64 -0.11 -4.24
N CYS A 19 9.06 1.03 -3.86
CA CYS A 19 9.84 2.22 -3.55
C CYS A 19 10.54 2.12 -2.20
N ALA A 20 9.96 1.40 -1.25
CA ALA A 20 10.54 1.24 0.08
C ALA A 20 11.81 0.39 0.04
N ILE A 21 11.85 -0.64 -0.80
CA ILE A 21 13.00 -1.55 -0.87
C ILE A 21 14.31 -0.80 -1.15
N PRO A 22 14.43 0.00 -2.23
CA PRO A 22 15.68 0.73 -2.48
C PRO A 22 15.95 1.80 -1.42
N ALA A 23 14.92 2.39 -0.83
CA ALA A 23 15.11 3.37 0.22
C ALA A 23 15.79 2.73 1.44
N ILE A 24 15.35 1.53 1.82
CA ILE A 24 15.95 0.80 2.94
C ILE A 24 17.38 0.36 2.59
N LYS A 25 17.60 -0.09 1.36
CA LYS A 25 18.94 -0.50 0.93
C LYS A 25 19.93 0.64 0.97
N LYS A 26 19.49 1.85 0.70
CA LYS A 26 20.32 3.04 0.78
C LYS A 26 20.42 3.60 2.21
N LYS A 27 19.92 2.86 3.19
CA LYS A 27 19.90 3.25 4.60
C LYS A 27 19.06 4.51 4.86
N ARG A 28 18.08 4.78 4.02
CA ARG A 28 17.14 5.88 4.23
C ARG A 28 15.92 5.36 4.96
N TYR A 29 16.13 5.03 6.22
CA TYR A 29 15.08 4.37 7.00
C TYR A 29 13.85 5.25 7.20
N GLY A 30 14.03 6.57 7.28
CA GLY A 30 12.90 7.48 7.39
C GLY A 30 11.94 7.37 6.21
N LEU A 31 12.49 7.43 5.00
CA LEU A 31 11.68 7.30 3.79
C LEU A 31 11.09 5.91 3.66
N GLY A 32 11.87 4.88 3.98
CA GLY A 32 11.38 3.51 3.94
C GLY A 32 10.20 3.32 4.89
N THR A 33 10.29 3.89 6.10
CA THR A 33 9.22 3.81 7.07
C THR A 33 7.95 4.47 6.55
N VAL A 34 8.06 5.67 5.96
CA VAL A 34 6.93 6.38 5.41
C VAL A 34 6.27 5.57 4.30
N PHE A 35 7.07 5.01 3.39
CA PHE A 35 6.54 4.18 2.31
C PHE A 35 5.87 2.92 2.84
N LEU A 36 6.45 2.29 3.86
CA LEU A 36 5.84 1.11 4.45
C LEU A 36 4.52 1.44 5.15
N MET A 37 4.44 2.58 5.82
CA MET A 37 3.19 3.01 6.44
C MET A 37 2.12 3.28 5.39
N ASN A 38 2.48 3.93 4.30
CA ASN A 38 1.55 4.15 3.19
C ASN A 38 1.09 2.83 2.58
N ALA A 39 2.01 1.89 2.38
CA ALA A 39 1.69 0.58 1.84
C ALA A 39 0.73 -0.16 2.77
N PHE A 40 0.99 -0.10 4.07
CA PHE A 40 0.13 -0.75 5.05
C PHE A 40 -1.28 -0.15 5.04
N THR A 41 -1.36 1.18 5.02
CA THR A 41 -2.65 1.88 4.97
C THR A 41 -3.43 1.49 3.72
N ASN A 42 -2.77 1.51 2.56
CA ASN A 42 -3.42 1.14 1.30
C ASN A 42 -3.84 -0.33 1.30
N LEU A 43 -3.02 -1.20 1.91
CA LEU A 43 -3.37 -2.61 2.01
C LEU A 43 -4.62 -2.81 2.86
N VAL A 44 -4.70 -2.12 4.00
CA VAL A 44 -5.88 -2.17 4.86
C VAL A 44 -7.11 -1.67 4.10
N ASN A 45 -6.96 -0.56 3.36
CA ASN A 45 -8.05 -0.03 2.56
C ASN A 45 -8.51 -1.01 1.51
N THR A 46 -7.57 -1.71 0.87
CA THR A 46 -7.87 -2.71 -0.14
C THR A 46 -8.67 -3.85 0.46
N ILE A 47 -8.20 -4.38 1.59
CA ILE A 47 -8.90 -5.47 2.27
C ILE A 47 -10.30 -5.03 2.69
N HIS A 48 -10.41 -3.84 3.26
CA HIS A 48 -11.71 -3.32 3.71
C HIS A 48 -12.66 -3.14 2.53
N ALA A 49 -12.16 -2.63 1.41
CA ALA A 49 -12.99 -2.43 0.22
C ALA A 49 -13.51 -3.77 -0.32
N PHE A 50 -12.65 -4.79 -0.37
CA PHE A 50 -13.06 -6.10 -0.86
C PHE A 50 -13.99 -6.78 0.13
N TYR A 51 -13.73 -6.68 1.42
CA TYR A 51 -14.66 -7.23 2.41
C TYR A 51 -16.01 -6.52 2.35
N GLY A 52 -16.01 -5.21 2.18
CA GLY A 52 -17.24 -4.46 2.02
C GLY A 52 -18.02 -4.88 0.79
N THR A 53 -17.34 -5.35 -0.25
CA THR A 53 -17.98 -5.86 -1.46
C THR A 53 -18.49 -7.28 -1.26
N LEU A 54 -17.71 -8.12 -0.54
CA LEU A 54 -18.07 -9.51 -0.31
C LEU A 54 -19.13 -9.67 0.79
N PHE A 55 -19.12 -8.80 1.76
CA PHE A 55 -20.05 -8.86 2.89
C PHE A 55 -20.98 -7.67 2.92
#